data_0933b0003e19173eef86aea8998e9f18
#
_entry.id   0933b0003e19173eef86aea8998e9f18
#
_cell.length_a   1.000
_cell.length_b   1.000
_cell.length_c   1.000
_cell.angle_alpha   90.00
_cell.angle_beta   90.00
_cell.angle_gamma   90.00
#
_symmetry.space_group_name_H-M   'P 1'
#
loop_
_entity.id
_entity.type
_entity.pdbx_description
1 polymer ?
#
loop_
_entity_poly.entity_id
_entity_poly.type
_entity_poly.pdbx_seq_one_letter_code
_entity_poly.pdbx_strand_id
1 'polypeptide(L)'
;MEIYIFLYSSRFNTSGRFYFAGVHNIIPLHGKGIASSNDFDLNKYDLIVARKRNYYVTNIKNHYCRAHSEGDLNILRSIVEAMYPDYNQAFDTVMHGRKISLYNMFVGKADVVNQYCQWLFPLLDEVNKQIDFSGYDSYQKRILGFMAERLFNVWIEHNKRNIKVGYRKVVNIEGENLIKKGSALLVRHFLK
;
A
#
# COMPACT_ATOMS: atom_id res chain seq x y z
N MET A 1 12.55 12.53 -18.87
CA MET A 1 11.82 12.38 -17.60
C MET A 1 11.57 10.88 -17.42
N GLU A 2 12.25 10.25 -16.49
CA GLU A 2 12.04 8.84 -16.19
C GLU A 2 10.76 8.68 -15.39
N ILE A 3 9.91 7.71 -15.78
CA ILE A 3 8.63 7.41 -15.15
C ILE A 3 8.71 5.99 -14.63
N TYR A 4 8.44 5.78 -13.34
CA TYR A 4 8.32 4.46 -12.74
C TYR A 4 6.85 4.13 -12.53
N ILE A 5 6.45 2.98 -13.08
CA ILE A 5 5.13 2.38 -12.83
C ILE A 5 5.35 1.23 -11.87
N PHE A 6 4.77 1.32 -10.68
CA PHE A 6 4.85 0.29 -9.67
C PHE A 6 3.53 -0.49 -9.63
N LEU A 7 3.58 -1.75 -10.06
CA LEU A 7 2.49 -2.71 -9.90
C LEU A 7 2.97 -3.83 -8.99
N TYR A 8 2.49 -3.85 -7.77
CA TYR A 8 2.85 -4.88 -6.82
C TYR A 8 2.09 -6.18 -7.12
N SER A 9 2.82 -7.22 -7.54
CA SER A 9 2.30 -8.59 -7.58
C SER A 9 2.56 -9.25 -6.21
N SER A 10 1.51 -9.77 -5.60
CA SER A 10 1.52 -10.39 -4.28
C SER A 10 2.23 -11.74 -4.18
N ARG A 11 3.10 -12.07 -5.12
CA ARG A 11 3.91 -13.29 -5.08
C ARG A 11 5.28 -12.97 -4.52
N PHE A 12 5.42 -13.05 -3.20
CA PHE A 12 6.74 -13.19 -2.57
C PHE A 12 7.26 -14.59 -2.88
N ASN A 13 8.40 -14.65 -3.57
CA ASN A 13 9.17 -15.88 -3.62
C ASN A 13 9.93 -15.98 -2.28
N THR A 14 10.03 -17.17 -1.72
CA THR A 14 10.63 -17.50 -0.43
C THR A 14 12.12 -17.13 -0.28
N SER A 15 12.72 -16.50 -1.26
CA SER A 15 14.10 -16.03 -1.28
C SER A 15 14.29 -14.57 -0.83
N GLY A 16 13.25 -13.89 -0.33
CA GLY A 16 13.37 -12.54 0.25
C GLY A 16 13.81 -11.43 -0.70
N ARG A 17 13.84 -11.66 -2.01
CA ARG A 17 14.21 -10.64 -3.00
C ARG A 17 12.98 -9.94 -3.53
N PHE A 18 12.94 -8.63 -3.32
CA PHE A 18 11.95 -7.74 -3.92
C PHE A 18 12.30 -7.56 -5.40
N TYR A 19 11.44 -7.99 -6.30
CA TYR A 19 11.58 -7.72 -7.73
C TYR A 19 10.70 -6.54 -8.11
N PHE A 20 11.32 -5.46 -8.56
CA PHE A 20 10.65 -4.40 -9.28
C PHE A 20 10.42 -4.90 -10.71
N ALA A 21 9.18 -5.18 -11.07
CA ALA A 21 8.83 -5.41 -12.46
C ALA A 21 8.62 -4.04 -13.11
N GLY A 22 9.61 -3.56 -13.84
CA GLY A 22 9.43 -2.49 -14.80
C GLY A 22 8.51 -2.98 -15.91
N VAL A 23 7.28 -2.50 -15.97
CA VAL A 23 6.36 -2.83 -17.07
C VAL A 23 6.60 -1.87 -18.21
N HIS A 24 7.31 -2.33 -19.24
CA HIS A 24 7.53 -1.58 -20.47
C HIS A 24 6.36 -1.59 -21.47
N ASN A 25 5.28 -2.33 -21.20
CA ASN A 25 4.13 -2.40 -22.10
C ASN A 25 2.82 -2.43 -21.30
N ILE A 26 2.10 -1.31 -21.33
CA ILE A 26 0.68 -1.29 -20.99
C ILE A 26 -0.05 -1.88 -22.21
N ILE A 27 -0.55 -3.11 -22.09
CA ILE A 27 -1.39 -3.72 -23.12
C ILE A 27 -2.76 -3.05 -23.07
N PRO A 28 -3.22 -2.37 -24.12
CA PRO A 28 -4.56 -1.81 -24.16
C PRO A 28 -5.55 -2.96 -24.33
N LEU A 29 -6.25 -3.33 -23.27
CA LEU A 29 -7.42 -4.21 -23.38
C LEU A 29 -8.60 -3.38 -23.88
N HIS A 30 -9.14 -3.78 -25.03
CA HIS A 30 -10.27 -3.12 -25.68
C HIS A 30 -11.49 -3.01 -24.75
N GLY A 31 -11.92 -1.79 -24.48
CA GLY A 31 -13.32 -1.49 -24.21
C GLY A 31 -13.74 -1.08 -22.81
N LYS A 32 -12.94 -1.17 -21.73
CA LYS A 32 -13.32 -0.63 -20.40
C LYS A 32 -12.14 -0.12 -19.60
N GLY A 33 -11.91 1.20 -19.64
CA GLY A 33 -11.37 1.89 -18.47
C GLY A 33 -9.93 1.64 -18.07
N ILE A 34 -9.06 1.21 -18.98
CA ILE A 34 -7.63 1.16 -18.70
C ILE A 34 -7.08 2.56 -18.92
N ALA A 35 -6.33 3.05 -17.92
CA ALA A 35 -5.69 4.34 -17.97
C ALA A 35 -4.74 4.41 -19.18
N SER A 36 -4.90 5.46 -19.99
CA SER A 36 -3.95 5.82 -21.03
C SER A 36 -2.77 6.60 -20.42
N SER A 37 -1.67 6.74 -21.16
CA SER A 37 -0.55 7.60 -20.74
C SER A 37 -0.99 9.02 -20.40
N ASN A 38 -2.06 9.51 -21.05
CA ASN A 38 -2.63 10.84 -20.81
C ASN A 38 -3.34 10.98 -19.45
N ASP A 39 -3.72 9.87 -18.79
CA ASP A 39 -4.33 9.88 -17.46
C ASP A 39 -3.30 10.13 -16.35
N PHE A 40 -1.99 10.04 -16.67
CA PHE A 40 -0.89 10.19 -15.74
C PHE A 40 -0.08 11.46 -16.04
N ASP A 41 -0.66 12.61 -15.72
CA ASP A 41 0.01 13.91 -15.91
C ASP A 41 1.04 14.16 -14.80
N LEU A 42 2.29 13.76 -15.05
CA LEU A 42 3.42 14.00 -14.16
C LEU A 42 4.01 15.42 -14.26
N ASN A 43 3.49 16.27 -15.14
CA ASN A 43 3.80 17.70 -15.08
C ASN A 43 3.01 18.38 -13.96
N LYS A 44 1.80 17.85 -13.69
CA LYS A 44 0.91 18.36 -12.64
C LYS A 44 1.13 17.71 -11.29
N TYR A 45 1.49 16.42 -11.27
CA TYR A 45 1.65 15.62 -10.06
C TYR A 45 3.05 15.00 -10.00
N ASP A 46 3.58 14.86 -8.81
CA ASP A 46 4.85 14.16 -8.57
C ASP A 46 4.61 12.65 -8.38
N LEU A 47 3.44 12.30 -7.85
CA LEU A 47 3.00 10.93 -7.59
C LEU A 47 1.51 10.79 -7.87
N ILE A 48 1.11 9.75 -8.60
CA ILE A 48 -0.29 9.42 -8.89
C ILE A 48 -0.57 8.05 -8.30
N VAL A 49 -1.60 7.96 -7.45
CA VAL A 49 -1.89 6.77 -6.64
C VAL A 49 -3.35 6.34 -6.78
N ALA A 50 -3.65 5.14 -6.31
CA ALA A 50 -5.02 4.64 -6.22
C ALA A 50 -5.88 5.58 -5.34
N ARG A 51 -7.12 5.86 -5.78
CA ARG A 51 -8.07 6.66 -5.00
C ARG A 51 -8.31 6.00 -3.65
N LYS A 52 -8.24 6.80 -2.57
CA LYS A 52 -8.43 6.33 -1.20
C LYS A 52 -9.78 5.64 -1.03
N ARG A 53 -9.75 4.40 -0.55
CA ARG A 53 -10.92 3.66 -0.06
C ARG A 53 -11.27 4.15 1.33
N ASN A 54 -12.57 4.34 1.62
CA ASN A 54 -13.06 4.70 2.94
C ASN A 54 -13.57 3.45 3.68
N TYR A 55 -13.10 3.24 4.91
CA TYR A 55 -13.59 2.23 5.85
C TYR A 55 -14.61 2.88 6.81
N TYR A 56 -15.81 3.12 6.36
CA TYR A 56 -16.82 3.91 7.06
C TYR A 56 -17.02 3.60 8.55
N VAL A 57 -16.89 2.33 8.94
CA VAL A 57 -17.20 1.84 10.28
C VAL A 57 -15.98 1.48 11.14
N THR A 58 -14.76 1.60 10.60
CA THR A 58 -13.53 1.24 11.32
C THR A 58 -12.36 2.12 10.89
N ASN A 59 -11.34 2.25 11.72
CA ASN A 59 -10.08 2.86 11.33
C ASN A 59 -9.14 1.82 10.68
N ILE A 60 -8.03 2.30 10.13
CA ILE A 60 -7.06 1.46 9.40
C ILE A 60 -6.38 0.48 10.35
N LYS A 61 -6.02 0.89 11.58
CA LYS A 61 -5.44 0.01 12.61
C LYS A 61 -6.38 -1.18 12.89
N ASN A 62 -7.61 -0.88 13.27
CA ASN A 62 -8.57 -1.91 13.64
C ASN A 62 -8.92 -2.83 12.46
N HIS A 63 -8.99 -2.27 11.23
CA HIS A 63 -9.18 -3.06 10.03
C HIS A 63 -8.00 -4.03 9.79
N TYR A 64 -6.76 -3.57 10.02
CA TYR A 64 -5.57 -4.40 9.91
C TYR A 64 -5.56 -5.52 10.95
N CYS A 65 -5.76 -5.20 12.23
CA CYS A 65 -5.72 -6.15 13.34
C CYS A 65 -6.83 -7.22 13.30
N ARG A 66 -7.91 -7.01 12.51
CA ARG A 66 -8.92 -8.04 12.27
C ARG A 66 -8.44 -9.20 11.38
N ALA A 67 -7.44 -8.94 10.54
CA ALA A 67 -6.94 -9.90 9.56
C ALA A 67 -5.50 -10.34 9.85
N HIS A 68 -4.77 -9.58 10.65
CA HIS A 68 -3.35 -9.75 10.92
C HIS A 68 -3.05 -9.58 12.41
N SER A 69 -1.85 -9.98 12.83
CA SER A 69 -1.37 -9.85 14.21
C SER A 69 -1.22 -8.36 14.61
N GLU A 70 -1.79 -7.99 15.75
CA GLU A 70 -1.53 -6.68 16.37
C GLU A 70 -0.09 -6.60 16.88
N GLY A 71 0.49 -7.72 17.32
CA GLY A 71 1.90 -7.79 17.74
C GLY A 71 2.84 -7.35 16.63
N ASP A 72 2.63 -7.83 15.41
CA ASP A 72 3.44 -7.44 14.26
C ASP A 72 3.28 -5.96 13.91
N LEU A 73 2.09 -5.42 14.06
CA LEU A 73 1.87 -4.00 13.85
C LEU A 73 2.58 -3.14 14.90
N ASN A 74 2.66 -3.62 16.16
CA ASN A 74 3.40 -2.97 17.22
C ASN A 74 4.92 -3.02 16.96
N ILE A 75 5.44 -4.13 16.42
CA ILE A 75 6.84 -4.24 15.95
C ILE A 75 7.09 -3.19 14.87
N LEU A 76 6.23 -3.12 13.84
CA LEU A 76 6.34 -2.09 12.80
C LEU A 76 6.35 -0.67 13.37
N ARG A 77 5.45 -0.38 14.33
CA ARG A 77 5.37 0.93 14.98
C ARG A 77 6.67 1.30 15.71
N SER A 78 7.22 0.35 16.47
CA SER A 78 8.48 0.56 17.21
C SER A 78 9.66 0.78 16.27
N ILE A 79 9.70 0.07 15.14
CA ILE A 79 10.76 0.23 14.12
C ILE A 79 10.67 1.61 13.46
N VAL A 80 9.45 2.06 13.09
CA VAL A 80 9.26 3.41 12.54
C VAL A 80 9.70 4.47 13.53
N GLU A 81 9.36 4.32 14.81
CA GLU A 81 9.76 5.25 15.87
C GLU A 81 11.29 5.31 16.08
N ALA A 82 11.94 4.17 16.04
CA ALA A 82 13.40 4.07 16.23
C ALA A 82 14.18 4.61 15.02
N MET A 83 13.76 4.29 13.79
CA MET A 83 14.52 4.62 12.59
C MET A 83 14.16 6.01 12.02
N TYR A 84 12.89 6.41 12.14
CA TYR A 84 12.34 7.63 11.53
C TYR A 84 11.32 8.31 12.47
N PRO A 85 11.75 8.86 13.61
CA PRO A 85 10.86 9.44 14.62
C PRO A 85 9.97 10.55 14.06
N ASP A 86 10.41 11.28 13.06
CA ASP A 86 9.63 12.34 12.39
C ASP A 86 8.37 11.82 11.68
N TYR A 87 8.32 10.51 11.39
CA TYR A 87 7.16 9.87 10.77
C TYR A 87 6.09 9.44 11.77
N ASN A 88 6.33 9.55 13.08
CA ASN A 88 5.40 9.09 14.13
C ASN A 88 4.02 9.73 14.00
N GLN A 89 3.96 11.05 13.81
CA GLN A 89 2.68 11.75 13.64
C GLN A 89 1.93 11.31 12.38
N ALA A 90 2.65 11.10 11.28
CA ALA A 90 2.05 10.61 10.03
C ALA A 90 1.54 9.18 10.17
N PHE A 91 2.30 8.31 10.87
CA PHE A 91 1.89 6.94 11.18
C PHE A 91 0.58 6.92 11.97
N ASP A 92 0.51 7.68 13.05
CA ASP A 92 -0.67 7.75 13.91
C ASP A 92 -1.87 8.33 13.15
N THR A 93 -1.66 9.39 12.36
CA THR A 93 -2.70 10.00 11.53
C THR A 93 -3.30 9.00 10.55
N VAL A 94 -2.45 8.20 9.88
CA VAL A 94 -2.91 7.18 8.93
C VAL A 94 -3.62 6.04 9.65
N MET A 95 -3.03 5.50 10.71
CA MET A 95 -3.55 4.31 11.38
C MET A 95 -4.88 4.56 12.11
N HIS A 96 -5.08 5.76 12.66
CA HIS A 96 -6.36 6.19 13.25
C HIS A 96 -7.34 6.75 12.20
N GLY A 97 -6.88 7.00 10.98
CA GLY A 97 -7.69 7.42 9.84
C GLY A 97 -8.62 6.30 9.34
N ARG A 98 -9.53 6.67 8.42
CA ARG A 98 -10.50 5.75 7.78
C ARG A 98 -10.32 5.63 6.28
N LYS A 99 -9.35 6.36 5.69
CA LYS A 99 -9.16 6.43 4.24
C LYS A 99 -7.73 6.03 3.89
N ILE A 100 -7.58 5.04 2.99
CA ILE A 100 -6.28 4.49 2.59
C ILE A 100 -6.25 4.24 1.08
N SER A 101 -5.13 4.56 0.43
CA SER A 101 -4.83 4.09 -0.93
C SER A 101 -4.31 2.66 -0.85
N LEU A 102 -5.01 1.74 -1.52
CA LEU A 102 -4.71 0.31 -1.50
C LEU A 102 -3.84 -0.10 -2.70
N TYR A 103 -3.38 -1.34 -2.67
CA TYR A 103 -2.75 -2.08 -3.76
C TYR A 103 -1.28 -1.75 -4.04
N ASN A 104 -0.63 -0.85 -3.31
CA ASN A 104 0.75 -0.41 -3.61
C ASN A 104 0.95 -0.07 -5.10
N MET A 105 -0.08 0.54 -5.73
CA MET A 105 -0.05 0.93 -7.13
C MET A 105 0.15 2.42 -7.25
N PHE A 106 1.17 2.83 -7.98
CA PHE A 106 1.44 4.23 -8.25
C PHE A 106 2.24 4.44 -9.53
N VAL A 107 2.16 5.65 -10.04
CA VAL A 107 3.01 6.20 -11.10
C VAL A 107 3.64 7.46 -10.54
N GLY A 108 4.95 7.61 -10.63
CA GLY A 108 5.64 8.75 -10.03
C GLY A 108 6.90 9.16 -10.78
N LYS A 109 7.37 10.36 -10.48
CA LYS A 109 8.69 10.84 -10.90
C LYS A 109 9.77 9.97 -10.26
N ALA A 110 10.85 9.72 -10.98
CA ALA A 110 11.92 8.81 -10.56
C ALA A 110 12.53 9.18 -9.19
N ASP A 111 12.81 10.47 -9.00
CA ASP A 111 13.36 11.01 -7.76
C ASP A 111 12.43 10.77 -6.55
N VAL A 112 11.13 11.00 -6.73
CA VAL A 112 10.10 10.79 -5.69
C VAL A 112 9.98 9.30 -5.34
N VAL A 113 9.96 8.43 -6.36
CA VAL A 113 9.91 6.99 -6.16
C VAL A 113 11.16 6.47 -5.47
N ASN A 114 12.34 6.97 -5.86
CA ASN A 114 13.60 6.60 -5.23
C ASN A 114 13.64 7.00 -3.75
N GLN A 115 13.18 8.22 -3.40
CA GLN A 115 13.07 8.65 -2.00
C GLN A 115 12.15 7.73 -1.20
N TYR A 116 11.00 7.36 -1.76
CA TYR A 116 10.09 6.40 -1.12
C TYR A 116 10.73 5.05 -0.90
N CYS A 117 11.40 4.51 -1.90
CA CYS A 117 12.07 3.21 -1.81
C CYS A 117 13.21 3.19 -0.79
N GLN A 118 14.04 4.25 -0.76
CA GLN A 118 15.12 4.41 0.20
C GLN A 118 14.62 4.47 1.66
N TRP A 119 13.43 5.00 1.87
CA TRP A 119 12.79 5.01 3.17
C TRP A 119 12.11 3.67 3.51
N LEU A 120 11.40 3.05 2.54
CA LEU A 120 10.60 1.86 2.77
C LEU A 120 11.42 0.60 3.04
N PHE A 121 12.43 0.35 2.19
CA PHE A 121 13.11 -0.95 2.24
C PHE A 121 13.90 -1.20 3.51
N PRO A 122 14.63 -0.25 4.10
CA PRO A 122 15.26 -0.47 5.39
C PRO A 122 14.25 -0.81 6.50
N LEU A 123 13.07 -0.19 6.49
CA LEU A 123 12.00 -0.52 7.44
C LEU A 123 11.50 -1.95 7.28
N LEU A 124 11.22 -2.37 6.03
CA LEU A 124 10.74 -3.72 5.76
C LEU A 124 11.79 -4.79 6.06
N ASP A 125 13.07 -4.49 5.82
CA ASP A 125 14.16 -5.38 6.16
C ASP A 125 14.28 -5.58 7.69
N GLU A 126 14.15 -4.51 8.46
CA GLU A 126 14.17 -4.60 9.92
C GLU A 126 12.94 -5.32 10.48
N VAL A 127 11.75 -5.05 9.92
CA VAL A 127 10.52 -5.80 10.25
C VAL A 127 10.69 -7.29 9.96
N ASN A 128 11.28 -7.64 8.81
CA ASN A 128 11.51 -9.04 8.43
C ASN A 128 12.45 -9.79 9.38
N LYS A 129 13.38 -9.09 10.03
CA LYS A 129 14.28 -9.68 11.03
C LYS A 129 13.57 -9.94 12.37
N GLN A 130 12.57 -9.14 12.71
CA GLN A 130 11.95 -9.19 14.04
C GLN A 130 10.66 -10.00 14.09
N ILE A 131 10.00 -10.27 12.95
CA ILE A 131 8.78 -11.08 12.91
C ILE A 131 9.13 -12.57 12.86
N ASP A 132 8.50 -13.35 13.72
CA ASP A 132 8.52 -14.81 13.66
C ASP A 132 7.44 -15.32 12.68
N PHE A 133 7.89 -15.85 11.55
CA PHE A 133 7.02 -16.41 10.51
C PHE A 133 6.68 -17.89 10.68
N SER A 134 7.18 -18.56 11.73
CA SER A 134 7.10 -20.02 11.88
C SER A 134 5.66 -20.53 11.92
N GLY A 135 4.75 -19.77 12.55
CA GLY A 135 3.32 -20.12 12.67
C GLY A 135 2.44 -19.57 11.55
N TYR A 136 3.00 -18.93 10.51
CA TYR A 136 2.20 -18.22 9.50
C TYR A 136 1.80 -19.13 8.34
N ASP A 137 0.52 -19.07 7.98
CA ASP A 137 0.01 -19.65 6.74
C ASP A 137 0.47 -18.83 5.50
N SER A 138 0.13 -19.30 4.31
CA SER A 138 0.52 -18.66 3.05
C SER A 138 -0.04 -17.23 2.89
N TYR A 139 -1.17 -16.92 3.51
CA TYR A 139 -1.75 -15.59 3.52
C TYR A 139 -1.00 -14.66 4.47
N GLN A 140 -0.74 -15.13 5.69
CA GLN A 140 -0.02 -14.36 6.72
C GLN A 140 1.44 -14.08 6.33
N LYS A 141 2.11 -15.00 5.62
CA LYS A 141 3.48 -14.77 5.09
C LYS A 141 3.60 -13.58 4.15
N ARG A 142 2.46 -13.00 3.68
CA ARG A 142 2.43 -11.77 2.88
C ARG A 142 2.42 -10.49 3.72
N ILE A 143 2.63 -10.58 5.02
CA ILE A 143 2.48 -9.47 5.97
C ILE A 143 3.32 -8.25 5.61
N LEU A 144 4.56 -8.43 5.12
CA LEU A 144 5.41 -7.33 4.67
C LEU A 144 4.74 -6.51 3.56
N GLY A 145 4.00 -7.16 2.65
CA GLY A 145 3.23 -6.47 1.62
C GLY A 145 2.05 -5.69 2.18
N PHE A 146 1.37 -6.24 3.18
CA PHE A 146 0.30 -5.53 3.86
C PHE A 146 0.81 -4.34 4.68
N MET A 147 1.99 -4.47 5.30
CA MET A 147 2.65 -3.38 6.00
C MET A 147 3.14 -2.30 5.02
N ALA A 148 3.76 -2.68 3.90
CA ALA A 148 4.20 -1.76 2.86
C ALA A 148 3.04 -0.89 2.35
N GLU A 149 1.82 -1.45 2.22
CA GLU A 149 0.64 -0.70 1.81
C GLU A 149 0.25 0.40 2.82
N ARG A 150 0.41 0.14 4.14
CA ARG A 150 0.19 1.13 5.20
C ARG A 150 1.31 2.15 5.22
N LEU A 151 2.55 1.71 5.15
CA LEU A 151 3.73 2.56 5.10
C LEU A 151 3.72 3.50 3.90
N PHE A 152 3.23 3.05 2.73
CA PHE A 152 3.05 3.92 1.58
C PHE A 152 2.15 5.13 1.88
N ASN A 153 1.05 4.91 2.58
CA ASN A 153 0.17 5.99 2.99
C ASN A 153 0.79 6.87 4.09
N VAL A 154 1.59 6.30 4.97
CA VAL A 154 2.37 7.05 6.00
C VAL A 154 3.39 7.96 5.33
N TRP A 155 4.13 7.45 4.34
CA TRP A 155 5.10 8.22 3.59
C TRP A 155 4.44 9.40 2.84
N ILE A 156 3.31 9.15 2.18
CA ILE A 156 2.53 10.20 1.52
C ILE A 156 2.05 11.25 2.53
N GLU A 157 1.54 10.84 3.68
CA GLU A 157 1.03 11.76 4.71
C GLU A 157 2.13 12.65 5.26
N HIS A 158 3.33 12.08 5.52
CA HIS A 158 4.48 12.83 5.99
C HIS A 158 4.94 13.86 4.94
N ASN A 159 5.01 13.45 3.68
CA ASN A 159 5.55 14.27 2.59
C ASN A 159 4.52 15.16 1.88
N LYS A 160 3.26 15.20 2.33
CA LYS A 160 2.13 15.85 1.64
C LYS A 160 2.31 17.35 1.36
N ARG A 161 3.24 18.02 2.06
CA ARG A 161 3.58 19.44 1.83
C ARG A 161 4.62 19.61 0.73
N ASN A 162 5.40 18.57 0.46
CA ASN A 162 6.56 18.60 -0.45
C ASN A 162 6.28 17.94 -1.81
N ILE A 163 5.25 17.07 -1.88
CA ILE A 163 4.89 16.34 -3.10
C ILE A 163 3.42 16.60 -3.47
N LYS A 164 3.18 16.72 -4.77
CA LYS A 164 1.82 16.84 -5.34
C LYS A 164 1.29 15.47 -5.70
N VAL A 165 0.28 15.00 -4.96
CA VAL A 165 -0.30 13.66 -5.15
C VAL A 165 -1.60 13.75 -5.94
N GLY A 166 -1.67 13.02 -7.06
CA GLY A 166 -2.88 12.80 -7.84
C GLY A 166 -3.56 11.47 -7.48
N TYR A 167 -4.87 11.40 -7.57
CA TYR A 167 -5.63 10.18 -7.24
C TYR A 167 -6.40 9.69 -8.47
N ARG A 168 -6.33 8.37 -8.77
CA ARG A 168 -7.05 7.73 -9.88
C ARG A 168 -7.90 6.56 -9.40
N LYS A 169 -9.04 6.37 -10.03
CA LYS A 169 -9.88 5.18 -9.80
C LYS A 169 -9.13 3.93 -10.25
N VAL A 170 -9.19 2.88 -9.42
CA VAL A 170 -8.73 1.54 -9.82
C VAL A 170 -9.95 0.76 -10.29
N VAL A 171 -9.83 0.12 -11.44
CA VAL A 171 -10.87 -0.75 -12.00
C VAL A 171 -10.35 -2.18 -11.95
N ASN A 172 -11.12 -3.07 -11.33
CA ASN A 172 -10.82 -4.49 -11.37
C ASN A 172 -11.43 -5.08 -12.65
N ILE A 173 -10.57 -5.56 -13.54
CA ILE A 173 -10.96 -6.08 -14.86
C ILE A 173 -11.73 -7.40 -14.75
N GLU A 174 -11.45 -8.21 -13.71
CA GLU A 174 -12.10 -9.49 -13.47
C GLU A 174 -13.53 -9.38 -12.93
N GLY A 175 -14.01 -8.16 -12.68
CA GLY A 175 -15.32 -7.90 -12.09
C GLY A 175 -15.36 -8.22 -10.59
N GLU A 176 -15.62 -7.23 -9.77
CA GLU A 176 -15.86 -7.44 -8.34
C GLU A 176 -17.35 -7.65 -8.09
N ASN A 177 -17.72 -8.79 -7.53
CA ASN A 177 -19.06 -8.98 -7.00
C ASN A 177 -19.15 -8.19 -5.67
N LEU A 178 -19.53 -6.92 -5.78
CA LEU A 178 -19.63 -5.98 -4.65
C LEU A 178 -20.64 -6.47 -3.58
N ILE A 179 -21.65 -7.24 -3.98
CA ILE A 179 -22.65 -7.82 -3.07
C ILE A 179 -21.99 -8.90 -2.20
N LYS A 180 -21.20 -9.80 -2.81
CA LYS A 180 -20.44 -10.83 -2.07
C LYS A 180 -19.40 -10.23 -1.12
N LYS A 181 -18.73 -9.15 -1.52
CA LYS A 181 -17.76 -8.44 -0.66
C LYS A 181 -18.45 -7.66 0.46
N GLY A 182 -19.58 -7.04 0.20
CA GLY A 182 -20.37 -6.31 1.19
C GLY A 182 -20.95 -7.25 2.25
N SER A 183 -21.53 -8.38 1.86
CA SER A 183 -22.04 -9.39 2.78
C SER A 183 -20.95 -10.04 3.62
N ALA A 184 -19.79 -10.37 3.04
CA ALA A 184 -18.65 -10.91 3.78
C ALA A 184 -18.08 -9.89 4.79
N LEU A 185 -18.13 -8.61 4.51
CA LEU A 185 -17.70 -7.54 5.41
C LEU A 185 -18.67 -7.38 6.59
N LEU A 186 -19.97 -7.48 6.34
CA LEU A 186 -21.02 -7.48 7.37
C LEU A 186 -20.91 -8.72 8.25
N VAL A 187 -20.77 -9.90 7.67
CA VAL A 187 -20.61 -11.16 8.41
C VAL A 187 -19.38 -11.11 9.32
N ARG A 188 -18.25 -10.62 8.85
CA ARG A 188 -17.05 -10.45 9.68
C ARG A 188 -17.19 -9.38 10.75
N HIS A 189 -18.10 -8.43 10.58
CA HIS A 189 -18.33 -7.38 11.57
C HIS A 189 -19.26 -7.82 12.70
N PHE A 190 -20.22 -8.70 12.42
CA PHE A 190 -21.26 -9.10 13.37
C PHE A 190 -21.08 -10.51 13.98
N LEU A 191 -20.15 -11.34 13.46
CA LEU A 191 -19.94 -12.72 13.90
C LEU A 191 -18.58 -12.96 14.57
N LYS A 192 -17.92 -11.90 15.06
CA LYS A 192 -16.75 -12.01 15.95
C LYS A 192 -16.97 -11.24 17.23
#